data_7a697e43b036f94816c43c167d1daeda
#
_entry.id   7a697e43b036f94816c43c167d1daeda
#
_cell.length_a   1.000
_cell.length_b   1.000
_cell.length_c   1.000
_cell.angle_alpha   90.00
_cell.angle_beta   90.00
_cell.angle_gamma   90.00
#
_symmetry.space_group_name_H-M   'P 1'
#
loop_
_entity.id
_entity.type
_entity.pdbx_description
1 polymer ?
#
loop_
_entity_poly.entity_id
_entity_poly.type
_entity_poly.pdbx_seq_one_letter_code
_entity_poly.pdbx_strand_id
1 'polypeptide(L)'
;MLNTYVSPRFGYFETEVANQSPELSFNLKDNRCDPLVTVALKAMERSLSALNFKEFSLETAIYTVTDTGCQSHILRVVDALKSMRPRQAFFARGSAVMFSTYGSMAIGSHGPCISVTGRGAGLAQALNLARNFCEESDCHRAVLLCADQSSGVMSASAAYFTSEDIRKMDVLLKFCMEAKNIDLYAGSILNSYFSGEVVV
;
A
#
# COMPACT_ATOMS: atom_id res chain seq x y z
N MET A 1 -17.92 -19.91 15.21
CA MET A 1 -17.03 -20.23 14.09
C MET A 1 -16.85 -18.93 13.30
N LEU A 2 -15.73 -18.26 13.47
CA LEU A 2 -15.36 -17.13 12.62
C LEU A 2 -15.06 -17.71 11.23
N ASN A 3 -15.95 -17.47 10.27
CA ASN A 3 -15.64 -17.68 8.86
C ASN A 3 -14.51 -16.70 8.52
N THR A 4 -13.28 -17.17 8.63
CA THR A 4 -12.11 -16.44 8.13
C THR A 4 -12.25 -16.37 6.63
N TYR A 5 -12.72 -15.25 6.15
CA TYR A 5 -12.71 -14.92 4.73
C TYR A 5 -11.26 -14.63 4.36
N VAL A 6 -10.55 -15.65 3.97
CA VAL A 6 -9.18 -15.53 3.49
C VAL A 6 -9.28 -15.18 2.00
N SER A 7 -9.10 -13.91 1.66
CA SER A 7 -8.78 -13.57 0.29
C SER A 7 -7.43 -14.22 -0.04
N PRO A 8 -7.30 -15.09 -1.04
CA PRO A 8 -6.04 -15.76 -1.37
C PRO A 8 -4.98 -14.79 -1.96
N ARG A 9 -5.24 -13.48 -1.97
CA ARG A 9 -4.48 -12.47 -2.71
C ARG A 9 -3.88 -11.43 -1.80
N PHE A 10 -3.12 -11.89 -0.83
CA PHE A 10 -2.38 -11.06 0.11
C PHE A 10 -0.87 -11.24 -0.10
N GLY A 11 -0.12 -10.16 0.00
CA GLY A 11 1.34 -10.15 -0.06
C GLY A 11 1.93 -9.29 1.04
N TYR A 12 2.92 -9.82 1.71
CA TYR A 12 3.73 -9.11 2.69
C TYR A 12 5.20 -9.14 2.28
N PHE A 13 5.92 -8.03 2.51
CA PHE A 13 7.35 -7.94 2.30
C PHE A 13 7.99 -7.02 3.35
N GLU A 14 9.12 -7.46 3.87
CA GLU A 14 9.91 -6.72 4.85
C GLU A 14 11.39 -6.80 4.49
N THR A 15 12.14 -5.73 4.74
CA THR A 15 13.58 -5.68 4.56
C THR A 15 14.20 -4.60 5.45
N GLU A 16 15.46 -4.77 5.82
CA GLU A 16 16.24 -3.74 6.48
C GLU A 16 16.52 -2.57 5.52
N VAL A 17 16.54 -1.35 6.03
CA VAL A 17 16.83 -0.14 5.24
C VAL A 17 18.22 -0.17 4.60
N ALA A 18 19.18 -0.84 5.26
CA ALA A 18 20.54 -0.99 4.75
C ALA A 18 20.65 -1.95 3.55
N ASN A 19 19.64 -2.79 3.32
CA ASN A 19 19.65 -3.75 2.22
C ASN A 19 19.28 -3.07 0.90
N GLN A 20 19.73 -3.66 -0.20
CA GLN A 20 19.38 -3.18 -1.52
C GLN A 20 17.87 -3.31 -1.77
N SER A 21 17.32 -2.38 -2.55
CA SER A 21 15.94 -2.45 -2.99
C SER A 21 15.66 -3.80 -3.67
N PRO A 22 14.51 -4.46 -3.35
CA PRO A 22 14.18 -5.75 -3.93
C PRO A 22 14.03 -5.65 -5.46
N GLU A 23 14.44 -6.70 -6.17
CA GLU A 23 14.13 -6.83 -7.59
C GLU A 23 12.63 -7.00 -7.80
N LEU A 24 12.09 -6.24 -8.74
CA LEU A 24 10.69 -6.28 -9.15
C LEU A 24 10.57 -6.94 -10.52
N SER A 25 9.54 -7.77 -10.70
CA SER A 25 9.18 -8.28 -12.04
C SER A 25 8.43 -7.23 -12.87
N PHE A 26 7.92 -6.18 -12.24
CA PHE A 26 7.29 -5.06 -12.93
C PHE A 26 8.31 -4.27 -13.75
N ASN A 27 8.01 -4.04 -15.02
CA ASN A 27 8.84 -3.21 -15.87
C ASN A 27 8.56 -1.73 -15.62
N LEU A 28 9.15 -1.17 -14.57
CA LEU A 28 9.08 0.26 -14.27
C LEU A 28 10.19 0.99 -15.03
N LYS A 29 9.79 1.96 -15.86
CA LYS A 29 10.72 2.80 -16.63
C LYS A 29 11.55 3.76 -15.74
N ASP A 30 11.10 4.07 -14.56
CA ASP A 30 11.80 4.93 -13.59
C ASP A 30 12.13 4.15 -12.32
N ASN A 31 13.42 3.87 -12.11
CA ASN A 31 13.93 3.19 -10.92
C ASN A 31 14.36 4.16 -9.80
N ARG A 32 14.01 5.45 -9.90
CA ARG A 32 14.37 6.49 -8.92
C ARG A 32 13.31 6.72 -7.85
N CYS A 33 12.48 5.73 -7.59
CA CYS A 33 11.49 5.80 -6.51
C CYS A 33 12.15 5.69 -5.13
N ASP A 34 11.41 6.07 -4.09
CA ASP A 34 11.84 5.85 -2.71
C ASP A 34 11.97 4.34 -2.45
N PRO A 35 12.97 3.88 -1.69
CA PRO A 35 13.11 2.46 -1.34
C PRO A 35 11.84 1.84 -0.75
N LEU A 36 11.11 2.58 0.08
CA LEU A 36 9.85 2.11 0.65
C LEU A 36 8.77 1.85 -0.41
N VAL A 37 8.74 2.67 -1.49
CA VAL A 37 7.87 2.41 -2.64
C VAL A 37 8.22 1.08 -3.30
N THR A 38 9.50 0.76 -3.45
CA THR A 38 9.93 -0.52 -4.02
C THR A 38 9.51 -1.70 -3.15
N VAL A 39 9.58 -1.54 -1.81
CA VAL A 39 9.09 -2.53 -0.85
C VAL A 39 7.57 -2.73 -0.98
N ALA A 40 6.81 -1.65 -1.11
CA ALA A 40 5.36 -1.71 -1.34
C ALA A 40 5.01 -2.43 -2.65
N LEU A 41 5.73 -2.12 -3.73
CA LEU A 41 5.55 -2.79 -5.01
C LEU A 41 5.89 -4.28 -4.95
N LYS A 42 6.86 -4.68 -4.14
CA LYS A 42 7.17 -6.11 -3.92
C LYS A 42 6.07 -6.84 -3.17
N ALA A 43 5.47 -6.21 -2.17
CA ALA A 43 4.28 -6.76 -1.52
C ALA A 43 3.10 -6.88 -2.50
N MET A 44 2.90 -5.86 -3.34
CA MET A 44 1.88 -5.88 -4.40
C MET A 44 2.13 -7.02 -5.40
N GLU A 45 3.37 -7.19 -5.88
CA GLU A 45 3.75 -8.28 -6.77
C GLU A 45 3.37 -9.65 -6.17
N ARG A 46 3.65 -9.86 -4.87
CA ARG A 46 3.26 -11.09 -4.17
C ARG A 46 1.75 -11.29 -4.09
N SER A 47 1.00 -10.22 -3.81
CA SER A 47 -0.47 -10.30 -3.75
C SER A 47 -1.10 -10.60 -5.11
N LEU A 48 -0.42 -10.24 -6.19
CA LEU A 48 -0.90 -10.38 -7.56
C LEU A 48 -0.30 -11.58 -8.31
N SER A 49 0.65 -12.30 -7.69
CA SER A 49 1.41 -13.39 -8.34
C SER A 49 0.56 -14.52 -8.90
N ALA A 50 -0.62 -14.75 -8.32
CA ALA A 50 -1.58 -15.77 -8.79
C ALA A 50 -2.50 -15.27 -9.92
N LEU A 51 -2.39 -14.00 -10.32
CA LEU A 51 -3.24 -13.38 -11.32
C LEU A 51 -2.51 -13.22 -12.65
N ASN A 52 -3.23 -13.43 -13.73
CA ASN A 52 -2.70 -13.09 -15.04
C ASN A 52 -2.73 -11.55 -15.20
N PHE A 53 -1.57 -10.92 -15.42
CA PHE A 53 -1.45 -9.45 -15.59
C PHE A 53 -2.35 -8.87 -16.69
N LYS A 54 -2.75 -9.66 -17.68
CA LYS A 54 -3.70 -9.24 -18.71
C LYS A 54 -5.14 -9.04 -18.20
N GLU A 55 -5.43 -9.52 -17.00
CA GLU A 55 -6.75 -9.40 -16.38
C GLU A 55 -6.90 -8.14 -15.52
N PHE A 56 -5.80 -7.40 -15.28
CA PHE A 56 -5.89 -6.09 -14.64
C PHE A 56 -6.56 -5.13 -15.61
N SER A 57 -7.84 -4.90 -15.38
CA SER A 57 -8.57 -3.92 -16.15
C SER A 57 -8.03 -2.52 -15.87
N LEU A 58 -8.17 -1.66 -16.87
CA LEU A 58 -7.86 -0.23 -16.79
C LEU A 58 -8.51 0.49 -15.58
N GLU A 59 -9.41 -0.18 -14.87
CA GLU A 59 -10.29 0.35 -13.82
C GLU A 59 -9.96 -0.15 -12.40
N THR A 60 -8.76 -0.71 -12.18
CA THR A 60 -8.36 -1.10 -10.82
C THR A 60 -7.98 0.12 -10.00
N ALA A 61 -8.71 0.38 -8.91
CA ALA A 61 -8.36 1.44 -7.96
C ALA A 61 -7.15 1.06 -7.11
N ILE A 62 -6.30 2.03 -6.77
CA ILE A 62 -5.17 1.81 -5.87
C ILE A 62 -5.29 2.75 -4.67
N TYR A 63 -5.45 2.13 -3.51
CA TYR A 63 -5.47 2.80 -2.23
C TYR A 63 -4.16 2.54 -1.51
N THR A 64 -3.55 3.60 -1.00
CA THR A 64 -2.32 3.47 -0.22
C THR A 64 -2.48 4.06 1.16
N VAL A 65 -1.91 3.39 2.15
CA VAL A 65 -1.88 3.85 3.54
C VAL A 65 -0.44 3.84 4.02
N THR A 66 0.02 4.97 4.56
CA THR A 66 1.35 5.09 5.15
C THR A 66 1.33 6.15 6.24
N ASP A 67 2.06 5.92 7.33
CA ASP A 67 2.28 6.90 8.38
C ASP A 67 3.61 7.65 8.15
N THR A 68 4.61 6.94 7.65
CA THR A 68 5.96 7.48 7.45
C THR A 68 6.20 8.09 6.07
N GLY A 69 5.41 7.70 5.06
CA GLY A 69 5.56 8.19 3.68
C GLY A 69 6.92 7.84 3.06
N CYS A 70 7.32 8.60 2.07
CA CYS A 70 8.61 8.49 1.38
C CYS A 70 9.74 9.16 2.18
N GLN A 71 10.01 8.67 3.37
CA GLN A 71 10.92 9.29 4.33
C GLN A 71 12.33 9.54 3.77
N SER A 72 12.88 8.59 3.02
CA SER A 72 14.22 8.73 2.42
C SER A 72 14.31 9.92 1.46
N HIS A 73 13.26 10.17 0.68
CA HIS A 73 13.20 11.35 -0.20
C HIS A 73 12.96 12.64 0.55
N ILE A 74 12.15 12.62 1.62
CA ILE A 74 11.93 13.78 2.48
C ILE A 74 13.25 14.22 3.14
N LEU A 75 14.04 13.28 3.65
CA LEU A 75 15.36 13.58 4.22
C LEU A 75 16.30 14.20 3.17
N ARG A 76 16.30 13.70 1.93
CA ARG A 76 17.07 14.31 0.83
C ARG A 76 16.61 15.73 0.49
N VAL A 77 15.32 16.03 0.61
CA VAL A 77 14.79 17.39 0.47
C VAL A 77 15.35 18.28 1.56
N VAL A 78 15.31 17.83 2.82
CA VAL A 78 15.83 18.59 3.96
C VAL A 78 17.32 18.87 3.79
N ASP A 79 18.11 17.89 3.38
CA ASP A 79 19.55 18.06 3.15
C ASP A 79 19.85 19.01 1.97
N ALA A 80 19.06 18.91 0.90
CA ALA A 80 19.17 19.82 -0.24
C ALA A 80 18.82 21.26 0.13
N LEU A 81 17.83 21.47 1.00
CA LEU A 81 17.49 22.79 1.53
C LEU A 81 18.60 23.34 2.43
N LYS A 82 19.15 22.53 3.34
CA LYS A 82 20.30 22.92 4.19
C LYS A 82 21.51 23.33 3.37
N SER A 83 21.75 22.66 2.25
CA SER A 83 22.86 22.97 1.33
C SER A 83 22.54 24.07 0.33
N MET A 84 21.39 24.73 0.42
CA MET A 84 20.92 25.76 -0.51
C MET A 84 20.85 25.30 -1.97
N ARG A 85 20.64 24.01 -2.20
CA ARG A 85 20.53 23.37 -3.53
C ARG A 85 19.21 22.62 -3.70
N PRO A 86 18.06 23.30 -3.63
CA PRO A 86 16.77 22.64 -3.74
C PRO A 86 16.62 21.97 -5.11
N ARG A 87 16.11 20.75 -5.11
CA ARG A 87 15.76 20.00 -6.33
C ARG A 87 14.28 19.69 -6.31
N GLN A 88 13.51 20.32 -7.19
CA GLN A 88 12.05 20.14 -7.28
C GLN A 88 11.64 18.66 -7.41
N ALA A 89 12.42 17.85 -8.14
CA ALA A 89 12.15 16.43 -8.30
C ALA A 89 12.11 15.64 -6.99
N PHE A 90 12.82 16.08 -5.94
CA PHE A 90 12.78 15.42 -4.65
C PHE A 90 11.46 15.67 -3.90
N PHE A 91 10.90 16.87 -4.05
CA PHE A 91 9.60 17.19 -3.46
C PHE A 91 8.48 16.30 -4.00
N ALA A 92 8.37 16.19 -5.31
CA ALA A 92 7.37 15.34 -5.95
C ALA A 92 7.50 13.88 -5.50
N ARG A 93 8.74 13.36 -5.42
CA ARG A 93 9.03 11.99 -5.05
C ARG A 93 8.90 11.71 -3.54
N GLY A 94 8.88 12.71 -2.70
CA GLY A 94 8.64 12.60 -1.26
C GLY A 94 7.16 12.46 -0.89
N SER A 95 6.25 12.65 -1.84
CA SER A 95 4.82 12.56 -1.59
C SER A 95 4.34 11.12 -1.39
N ALA A 96 3.43 10.92 -0.44
CA ALA A 96 2.77 9.62 -0.23
C ALA A 96 1.98 9.13 -1.46
N VAL A 97 1.57 10.03 -2.35
CA VAL A 97 0.89 9.67 -3.60
C VAL A 97 1.78 8.85 -4.55
N MET A 98 3.09 8.87 -4.35
CA MET A 98 4.02 8.07 -5.17
C MET A 98 3.77 6.57 -5.07
N PHE A 99 3.31 6.06 -3.92
CA PHE A 99 2.96 4.64 -3.78
C PHE A 99 1.85 4.24 -4.74
N SER A 100 0.73 4.97 -4.76
CA SER A 100 -0.39 4.69 -5.66
C SER A 100 -0.03 4.94 -7.12
N THR A 101 0.76 5.98 -7.41
CA THR A 101 1.23 6.30 -8.77
C THR A 101 2.09 5.18 -9.34
N TYR A 102 3.13 4.76 -8.61
CA TYR A 102 3.98 3.65 -9.07
C TYR A 102 3.22 2.32 -9.10
N GLY A 103 2.30 2.09 -8.17
CA GLY A 103 1.40 0.94 -8.20
C GLY A 103 0.56 0.90 -9.47
N SER A 104 -0.06 2.03 -9.84
CA SER A 104 -0.83 2.17 -11.08
C SER A 104 0.03 1.91 -12.32
N MET A 105 1.22 2.51 -12.38
CA MET A 105 2.16 2.29 -13.48
C MET A 105 2.59 0.82 -13.58
N ALA A 106 2.81 0.16 -12.46
CA ALA A 106 3.27 -1.24 -12.41
C ALA A 106 2.26 -2.21 -13.01
N ILE A 107 0.97 -1.98 -12.80
CA ILE A 107 -0.10 -2.84 -13.31
C ILE A 107 -0.82 -2.27 -14.54
N GLY A 108 -0.43 -1.10 -15.03
CA GLY A 108 -1.08 -0.45 -16.17
C GLY A 108 -2.51 0.00 -15.89
N SER A 109 -2.84 0.31 -14.63
CA SER A 109 -4.18 0.79 -14.26
C SER A 109 -4.35 2.27 -14.54
N HIS A 110 -5.57 2.64 -14.94
CA HIS A 110 -6.06 4.02 -15.06
C HIS A 110 -7.16 4.33 -14.05
N GLY A 111 -7.41 3.43 -13.11
CA GLY A 111 -8.34 3.64 -12.01
C GLY A 111 -7.85 4.71 -11.02
N PRO A 112 -8.70 5.10 -10.07
CA PRO A 112 -8.34 6.11 -9.08
C PRO A 112 -7.16 5.69 -8.23
N CYS A 113 -6.30 6.67 -7.92
CA CYS A 113 -5.14 6.54 -7.06
C CYS A 113 -5.33 7.43 -5.84
N ILE A 114 -5.54 6.83 -4.68
CA ILE A 114 -5.83 7.54 -3.43
C ILE A 114 -4.78 7.16 -2.39
N SER A 115 -4.20 8.17 -1.74
CA SER A 115 -3.27 7.97 -0.64
C SER A 115 -3.83 8.55 0.64
N VAL A 116 -3.85 7.75 1.68
CA VAL A 116 -4.29 8.12 3.03
C VAL A 116 -3.07 8.06 3.95
N THR A 117 -2.89 9.09 4.74
CA THR A 117 -1.84 9.11 5.77
C THR A 117 -2.43 8.72 7.12
N GLY A 118 -1.72 7.87 7.85
CA GLY A 118 -2.10 7.42 9.19
C GLY A 118 -1.94 5.91 9.36
N ARG A 119 -2.15 5.46 10.58
CA ARG A 119 -2.03 4.05 11.00
C ARG A 119 -3.37 3.31 10.82
N GLY A 120 -3.85 2.61 11.84
CA GLY A 120 -5.10 1.86 11.77
C GLY A 120 -6.32 2.68 11.37
N ALA A 121 -6.42 3.95 11.80
CA ALA A 121 -7.49 4.85 11.37
C ALA A 121 -7.41 5.16 9.87
N GLY A 122 -6.19 5.36 9.32
CA GLY A 122 -5.95 5.53 7.90
C GLY A 122 -6.36 4.29 7.10
N LEU A 123 -6.05 3.11 7.62
CA LEU A 123 -6.46 1.84 7.00
C LEU A 123 -7.99 1.71 6.94
N ALA A 124 -8.69 1.97 8.04
CA ALA A 124 -10.15 1.94 8.06
C ALA A 124 -10.76 2.96 7.08
N GLN A 125 -10.17 4.15 6.97
CA GLN A 125 -10.58 5.17 6.00
C GLN A 125 -10.38 4.70 4.57
N ALA A 126 -9.23 4.15 4.22
CA ALA A 126 -8.95 3.64 2.88
C ALA A 126 -9.91 2.52 2.46
N LEU A 127 -10.23 1.60 3.38
CA LEU A 127 -11.20 0.54 3.15
C LEU A 127 -12.62 1.08 2.93
N ASN A 128 -13.05 2.08 3.72
CA ASN A 128 -14.34 2.73 3.51
C ASN A 128 -14.42 3.46 2.17
N LEU A 129 -13.34 4.15 1.77
CA LEU A 129 -13.27 4.79 0.46
C LEU A 129 -13.35 3.77 -0.67
N ALA A 130 -12.65 2.63 -0.55
CA ALA A 130 -12.70 1.56 -1.53
C ALA A 130 -14.10 0.98 -1.66
N ARG A 131 -14.83 0.79 -0.54
CA ARG A 131 -16.21 0.31 -0.55
C ARG A 131 -17.14 1.29 -1.22
N ASN A 132 -17.16 2.55 -0.78
CA ASN A 132 -18.04 3.57 -1.34
C ASN A 132 -17.80 3.76 -2.85
N PHE A 133 -16.54 3.79 -3.25
CA PHE A 133 -16.19 3.95 -4.65
C PHE A 133 -16.63 2.75 -5.51
N CYS A 134 -16.51 1.52 -4.98
CA CYS A 134 -16.99 0.32 -5.65
C CYS A 134 -18.53 0.28 -5.78
N GLU A 135 -19.25 0.87 -4.84
CA GLU A 135 -20.72 0.96 -4.86
C GLU A 135 -21.22 2.05 -5.84
N GLU A 136 -20.46 3.13 -6.00
CA GLU A 136 -20.85 4.32 -6.78
C GLU A 136 -20.30 4.32 -8.22
N SER A 137 -19.35 3.45 -8.54
CA SER A 137 -18.67 3.45 -9.84
C SER A 137 -18.55 2.04 -10.43
N ASP A 138 -18.21 1.99 -11.72
CA ASP A 138 -17.90 0.75 -12.43
C ASP A 138 -16.54 0.13 -12.04
N CYS A 139 -15.89 0.65 -10.99
CA CYS A 139 -14.61 0.14 -10.50
C CYS A 139 -14.83 -1.10 -9.64
N HIS A 140 -14.59 -2.26 -10.22
CA HIS A 140 -14.87 -3.55 -9.60
C HIS A 140 -13.66 -4.19 -8.92
N ARG A 141 -12.54 -3.51 -8.83
CA ARG A 141 -11.28 -4.04 -8.31
C ARG A 141 -10.50 -2.99 -7.56
N ALA A 142 -9.87 -3.39 -6.47
CA ALA A 142 -9.01 -2.51 -5.70
C ALA A 142 -7.74 -3.22 -5.25
N VAL A 143 -6.65 -2.49 -5.22
CA VAL A 143 -5.41 -2.87 -4.54
C VAL A 143 -5.22 -1.92 -3.36
N LEU A 144 -5.07 -2.48 -2.18
CA LEU A 144 -4.71 -1.76 -0.97
C LEU A 144 -3.23 -2.02 -0.68
N LEU A 145 -2.45 -0.95 -0.58
CA LEU A 145 -1.03 -0.97 -0.23
C LEU A 145 -0.83 -0.27 1.11
N CYS A 146 -0.23 -0.95 2.05
CA CYS A 146 0.20 -0.35 3.32
C CYS A 146 1.71 -0.46 3.41
N ALA A 147 2.41 0.67 3.62
CA ALA A 147 3.86 0.65 3.67
C ALA A 147 4.39 1.66 4.69
N ASP A 148 5.26 1.19 5.57
CA ASP A 148 5.85 2.00 6.62
C ASP A 148 7.30 1.62 6.91
N GLN A 149 8.03 2.56 7.49
CA GLN A 149 9.40 2.38 7.92
C GLN A 149 9.50 2.65 9.42
N SER A 150 10.07 1.72 10.18
CA SER A 150 10.29 1.85 11.62
C SER A 150 11.57 1.14 12.03
N SER A 151 12.33 1.77 12.93
CA SER A 151 13.50 1.15 13.57
C SER A 151 14.50 0.51 12.59
N GLY A 152 14.68 1.13 11.42
CA GLY A 152 15.61 0.60 10.40
C GLY A 152 15.03 -0.52 9.53
N VAL A 153 13.75 -0.83 9.67
CA VAL A 153 13.04 -1.83 8.86
C VAL A 153 11.99 -1.14 8.01
N MET A 154 11.92 -1.53 6.74
CA MET A 154 10.84 -1.17 5.82
C MET A 154 9.92 -2.37 5.67
N SER A 155 8.63 -2.18 5.86
CA SER A 155 7.63 -3.23 5.71
C SER A 155 6.47 -2.76 4.84
N ALA A 156 5.89 -3.67 4.09
CA ALA A 156 4.70 -3.40 3.31
C ALA A 156 3.79 -4.62 3.23
N SER A 157 2.50 -4.34 3.21
CA SER A 157 1.43 -5.31 2.97
C SER A 157 0.62 -4.85 1.78
N ALA A 158 0.18 -5.79 0.96
CA ALA A 158 -0.71 -5.54 -0.14
C ALA A 158 -1.85 -6.54 -0.15
N ALA A 159 -3.06 -6.06 -0.43
CA ALA A 159 -4.22 -6.93 -0.60
C ALA A 159 -4.97 -6.51 -1.88
N TYR A 160 -5.36 -7.49 -2.67
CA TYR A 160 -6.19 -7.30 -3.85
C TYR A 160 -7.61 -7.76 -3.55
N PHE A 161 -8.56 -6.92 -3.90
CA PHE A 161 -9.98 -7.12 -3.68
C PHE A 161 -10.75 -7.05 -5.00
N THR A 162 -11.68 -7.97 -5.19
CA THR A 162 -12.76 -7.86 -6.19
C THR A 162 -13.94 -7.11 -5.58
N SER A 163 -14.92 -6.74 -6.39
CA SER A 163 -16.17 -6.13 -5.90
C SER A 163 -16.89 -7.02 -4.88
N GLU A 164 -16.81 -8.34 -5.04
CA GLU A 164 -17.39 -9.28 -4.09
C GLU A 164 -16.65 -9.26 -2.74
N ASP A 165 -15.31 -9.21 -2.78
CA ASP A 165 -14.47 -9.08 -1.58
C ASP A 165 -14.77 -7.75 -0.86
N ILE A 166 -14.89 -6.65 -1.63
CA ILE A 166 -15.16 -5.32 -1.08
C ILE A 166 -16.52 -5.28 -0.38
N ARG A 167 -17.56 -5.89 -0.93
CA ARG A 167 -18.87 -5.99 -0.30
C ARG A 167 -18.88 -6.79 1.00
N LYS A 168 -17.95 -7.73 1.16
CA LYS A 168 -17.83 -8.61 2.34
C LYS A 168 -16.78 -8.15 3.35
N MET A 169 -16.20 -6.96 3.19
CA MET A 169 -15.08 -6.51 4.03
C MET A 169 -15.49 -5.97 5.42
N ASP A 170 -16.75 -6.10 5.82
CA ASP A 170 -17.20 -5.66 7.15
C ASP A 170 -16.39 -6.27 8.30
N VAL A 171 -15.95 -7.53 8.14
CA VAL A 171 -15.12 -8.20 9.14
C VAL A 171 -13.74 -7.53 9.24
N LEU A 172 -13.13 -7.21 8.10
CA LEU A 172 -11.84 -6.51 8.05
C LEU A 172 -11.98 -5.08 8.59
N LEU A 173 -13.05 -4.36 8.22
CA LEU A 173 -13.32 -3.03 8.75
C LEU A 173 -13.49 -3.05 10.28
N LYS A 174 -14.26 -4.01 10.80
CA LYS A 174 -14.42 -4.18 12.25
C LYS A 174 -13.08 -4.45 12.92
N PHE A 175 -12.26 -5.35 12.38
CA PHE A 175 -10.92 -5.64 12.87
C PHE A 175 -10.03 -4.38 12.91
N CYS A 176 -10.02 -3.58 11.83
CA CYS A 176 -9.29 -2.32 11.77
C CYS A 176 -9.81 -1.29 12.79
N MET A 177 -11.12 -1.23 13.02
CA MET A 177 -11.72 -0.32 13.99
C MET A 177 -11.41 -0.72 15.44
N GLU A 178 -11.28 -1.99 15.72
CA GLU A 178 -10.83 -2.51 17.02
C GLU A 178 -9.32 -2.22 17.22
N ALA A 179 -8.53 -2.43 16.17
CA ALA A 179 -7.08 -2.19 16.19
C ALA A 179 -6.68 -0.70 16.13
N LYS A 180 -7.59 0.22 15.80
CA LYS A 180 -7.28 1.67 15.68
C LYS A 180 -6.72 2.31 16.95
N ASN A 181 -7.03 1.74 18.11
CA ASN A 181 -6.54 2.22 19.41
C ASN A 181 -5.16 1.66 19.76
N ILE A 182 -4.64 0.73 18.95
CA ILE A 182 -3.32 0.14 19.10
C ILE A 182 -2.36 0.93 18.22
N ASP A 183 -1.20 1.27 18.76
CA ASP A 183 -0.19 2.07 18.06
C ASP A 183 0.59 1.21 17.02
N LEU A 184 -0.16 0.55 16.12
CA LEU A 184 0.38 -0.28 15.07
C LEU A 184 0.27 0.38 13.70
N TYR A 185 1.27 0.15 12.86
CA TYR A 185 1.23 0.55 11.46
C TYR A 185 0.15 -0.22 10.68
N ALA A 186 -0.43 0.44 9.69
CA ALA A 186 -1.50 -0.13 8.86
C ALA A 186 -1.10 -1.47 8.21
N GLY A 187 0.15 -1.59 7.78
CA GLY A 187 0.70 -2.83 7.20
C GLY A 187 0.73 -3.99 8.19
N SER A 188 1.08 -3.73 9.45
CA SER A 188 1.08 -4.75 10.51
C SER A 188 -0.33 -5.23 10.82
N ILE A 189 -1.30 -4.31 10.89
CA ILE A 189 -2.71 -4.65 11.12
C ILE A 189 -3.24 -5.53 9.98
N LEU A 190 -2.96 -5.15 8.74
CA LEU A 190 -3.39 -5.90 7.57
C LEU A 190 -2.73 -7.29 7.52
N ASN A 191 -1.43 -7.36 7.84
CA ASN A 191 -0.70 -8.63 7.92
C ASN A 191 -1.30 -9.56 8.99
N SER A 192 -1.54 -9.07 10.20
CA SER A 192 -2.14 -9.85 11.28
C SER A 192 -3.53 -10.38 10.93
N TYR A 193 -4.35 -9.59 10.24
CA TYR A 193 -5.66 -10.04 9.78
C TYR A 193 -5.54 -11.24 8.82
N PHE A 194 -4.64 -11.16 7.83
CA PHE A 194 -4.51 -12.21 6.83
C PHE A 194 -3.69 -13.42 7.30
N SER A 195 -2.76 -13.26 8.23
CA SER A 195 -2.03 -14.39 8.86
C SER A 195 -2.88 -15.13 9.89
N GLY A 196 -3.99 -14.54 10.34
CA GLY A 196 -4.81 -15.09 11.42
C GLY A 196 -4.20 -14.90 12.81
N GLU A 197 -3.18 -14.04 12.92
CA GLU A 197 -2.58 -13.67 14.21
C GLU A 197 -3.50 -12.72 14.96
N VAL A 198 -3.62 -12.92 16.26
CA VAL A 198 -4.39 -12.01 17.12
C VAL A 198 -3.55 -10.77 17.39
N VAL A 199 -4.08 -9.60 17.03
CA VAL A 199 -3.48 -8.31 17.43
C VAL A 199 -3.80 -8.12 18.91
N VAL A 200 -2.82 -8.33 19.80
CA VAL A 200 -2.91 -8.16 21.24
C VAL A 200 -2.44 -6.76 21.64
#